data_5a969cd993e3f8b36b271ed156279b13
#
_entry.id   5a969cd993e3f8b36b271ed156279b13
#
_cell.length_a   1.000
_cell.length_b   1.000
_cell.length_c   1.000
_cell.angle_alpha   90.00
_cell.angle_beta   90.00
_cell.angle_gamma   90.00
#
_symmetry.space_group_name_H-M   'P 1'
#
loop_
_entity.id
_entity.type
_entity.pdbx_description
1 polymer ?
#
loop_
_entity_poly.entity_id
_entity_poly.type
_entity_poly.pdbx_seq_one_letter_code
_entity_poly.pdbx_strand_id
1 'polypeptide(L)'
;MPETLIKVDLKQSPYENEMVHNRWHPDIPMACWVKPGDDFILETYDWTGGAIKNDDDAADVRDVDLSTVHFLSGPVGVEGAEPGDLLVVDLLDIGAKDDSLWGFNGFFSKNNGGGFLTEHFPHAQKSIWDFEGMFTKSRHIPGVRFPGLIHPGLIGCLPDQKMLDMWNEREVDFIATQPDRVPPLANPPFAKTTHAGKATGELKDKIAAEGARTVPPREHGGNCDIKDLSRGSKVFFPVYVEGAGLSVGDLHFSQGDGEITFCGAIEMAGWVHMRVQVIKGGMAKYGIKNPIFKPSPITPNYKDYLIFEGISVDEYGKQHYLDVHVAYRQACLNAIEYLTKFGYTKAQAYSILGTAPVQGHSSGVVDIPSACATLWLPTEIFEFDINPTAAGPVKMLDGSIDMPISYDIVK
;
A
#
# COMPACT_ATOMS: atom_id res chain seq x y z
N MET A 1 15.46 -25.54 -2.66
CA MET A 1 14.50 -24.43 -2.74
C MET A 1 14.31 -23.89 -1.34
N PRO A 2 14.11 -22.60 -1.13
CA PRO A 2 13.85 -22.05 0.20
C PRO A 2 12.59 -22.67 0.80
N GLU A 3 12.54 -22.77 2.11
CA GLU A 3 11.39 -23.28 2.82
C GLU A 3 10.27 -22.23 2.88
N THR A 4 9.03 -22.65 2.68
CA THR A 4 7.86 -21.81 2.94
C THR A 4 7.46 -21.96 4.41
N LEU A 5 7.81 -20.96 5.22
CA LEU A 5 7.59 -20.99 6.68
C LEU A 5 6.15 -20.69 7.07
N ILE A 6 5.51 -19.77 6.35
CA ILE A 6 4.11 -19.41 6.55
C ILE A 6 3.35 -19.68 5.26
N LYS A 7 2.28 -20.46 5.37
CA LYS A 7 1.39 -20.78 4.25
C LYS A 7 0.02 -20.19 4.52
N VAL A 8 -0.63 -19.73 3.46
CA VAL A 8 -2.01 -19.26 3.52
C VAL A 8 -2.90 -20.08 2.58
N ASP A 9 -4.06 -20.45 3.07
CA ASP A 9 -5.14 -21.02 2.27
C ASP A 9 -6.20 -19.95 2.04
N LEU A 10 -6.31 -19.48 0.80
CA LEU A 10 -7.24 -18.39 0.44
C LEU A 10 -8.73 -18.78 0.58
N LYS A 11 -9.02 -20.06 0.85
CA LYS A 11 -10.37 -20.55 1.09
C LYS A 11 -10.77 -20.53 2.57
N GLN A 12 -9.79 -20.30 3.46
CA GLN A 12 -9.99 -20.23 4.91
C GLN A 12 -9.95 -18.78 5.38
N SER A 13 -10.66 -18.50 6.47
CA SER A 13 -10.58 -17.19 7.10
C SER A 13 -9.18 -16.92 7.64
N PRO A 14 -8.60 -15.73 7.45
CA PRO A 14 -7.33 -15.37 8.08
C PRO A 14 -7.34 -15.53 9.62
N TYR A 15 -8.51 -15.40 10.26
CA TYR A 15 -8.67 -15.58 11.71
C TYR A 15 -8.43 -17.03 12.18
N GLU A 16 -8.44 -18.02 11.26
CA GLU A 16 -8.13 -19.42 11.55
C GLU A 16 -6.63 -19.72 11.42
N ASN A 17 -5.84 -18.80 10.88
CA ASN A 17 -4.41 -18.97 10.70
C ASN A 17 -3.63 -18.27 11.82
N GLU A 18 -3.11 -19.04 12.77
CA GLU A 18 -2.33 -18.53 13.90
C GLU A 18 -0.94 -17.98 13.53
N MET A 19 -0.52 -18.11 12.25
CA MET A 19 0.75 -17.58 11.74
C MET A 19 0.58 -16.18 11.14
N VAL A 20 -0.61 -15.56 11.24
CA VAL A 20 -0.89 -14.22 10.80
C VAL A 20 -1.45 -13.36 11.94
N HIS A 21 -1.38 -12.06 11.81
CA HIS A 21 -1.95 -11.10 12.76
C HIS A 21 -2.42 -9.82 12.05
N ASN A 22 -3.20 -8.98 12.73
CA ASN A 22 -3.69 -7.72 12.18
C ASN A 22 -3.48 -6.51 13.11
N ARG A 23 -2.53 -6.60 14.02
CA ARG A 23 -2.17 -5.52 14.95
C ARG A 23 -0.66 -5.44 15.12
N TRP A 24 -0.17 -4.28 15.54
CA TRP A 24 1.18 -4.09 16.03
C TRP A 24 1.18 -4.06 17.56
N HIS A 25 1.92 -4.98 18.19
CA HIS A 25 2.07 -5.05 19.64
C HIS A 25 3.33 -5.84 19.99
N PRO A 26 4.16 -5.40 20.96
CA PRO A 26 5.42 -6.08 21.30
C PRO A 26 5.24 -7.54 21.74
N ASP A 27 4.12 -7.87 22.33
CA ASP A 27 3.85 -9.19 22.90
C ASP A 27 3.15 -10.17 21.93
N ILE A 28 2.98 -9.82 20.66
CA ILE A 28 2.51 -10.82 19.67
C ILE A 28 3.53 -11.93 19.57
N PRO A 29 3.17 -13.21 19.85
CA PRO A 29 4.12 -14.31 19.83
C PRO A 29 4.70 -14.53 18.43
N MET A 30 6.00 -14.79 18.34
CA MET A 30 6.65 -15.11 17.06
C MET A 30 5.98 -16.35 16.42
N ALA A 31 5.58 -16.19 15.16
CA ALA A 31 4.99 -17.26 14.37
C ALA A 31 6.01 -18.38 14.11
N CYS A 32 7.24 -18.00 13.79
CA CYS A 32 8.39 -18.89 13.57
C CYS A 32 9.69 -18.14 13.84
N TRP A 33 10.83 -18.87 13.80
CA TRP A 33 12.16 -18.34 14.02
C TRP A 33 13.10 -18.73 12.87
N VAL A 34 14.02 -17.82 12.52
CA VAL A 34 15.07 -18.02 11.52
C VAL A 34 16.41 -17.53 12.05
N LYS A 35 17.49 -17.98 11.42
CA LYS A 35 18.85 -17.50 11.71
C LYS A 35 19.28 -16.41 10.74
N PRO A 36 20.16 -15.49 11.15
CA PRO A 36 20.84 -14.61 10.20
C PRO A 36 21.52 -15.41 9.09
N GLY A 37 21.23 -15.10 7.84
CA GLY A 37 21.69 -15.83 6.66
C GLY A 37 20.68 -16.76 6.02
N ASP A 38 19.66 -17.17 6.76
CA ASP A 38 18.59 -18.00 6.21
C ASP A 38 17.78 -17.24 5.16
N ASP A 39 17.37 -17.98 4.12
CA ASP A 39 16.38 -17.52 3.16
C ASP A 39 15.12 -18.39 3.25
N PHE A 40 13.97 -17.73 3.15
CA PHE A 40 12.67 -18.35 3.38
C PHE A 40 11.56 -17.64 2.62
N ILE A 41 10.41 -18.30 2.49
CA ILE A 41 9.21 -17.76 1.84
C ILE A 41 8.11 -17.59 2.88
N LEU A 42 7.40 -16.45 2.80
CA LEU A 42 6.14 -16.20 3.48
C LEU A 42 5.05 -15.99 2.43
N GLU A 43 3.97 -16.77 2.50
CA GLU A 43 2.76 -16.48 1.74
C GLU A 43 1.88 -15.47 2.49
N THR A 44 1.13 -14.65 1.75
CA THR A 44 0.24 -13.61 2.30
C THR A 44 -1.15 -13.72 1.70
N TYR A 45 -2.16 -13.38 2.49
CA TYR A 45 -3.46 -12.96 1.97
C TYR A 45 -3.33 -11.61 1.26
N ASP A 46 -4.32 -11.23 0.45
CA ASP A 46 -4.51 -9.80 0.17
C ASP A 46 -4.82 -9.06 1.48
N TRP A 47 -4.68 -7.74 1.49
CA TRP A 47 -4.81 -6.94 2.72
C TRP A 47 -6.17 -7.09 3.42
N THR A 48 -7.24 -7.44 2.67
CA THR A 48 -8.58 -7.63 3.23
C THR A 48 -8.81 -9.04 3.79
N GLY A 49 -7.90 -9.97 3.53
CA GLY A 49 -8.10 -11.39 3.85
C GLY A 49 -9.16 -12.06 2.98
N GLY A 50 -9.33 -11.61 1.74
CA GLY A 50 -10.27 -12.14 0.77
C GLY A 50 -11.67 -11.54 0.85
N ALA A 51 -11.85 -10.36 1.46
CA ALA A 51 -13.16 -9.69 1.47
C ALA A 51 -13.55 -9.18 0.09
N ILE A 52 -12.61 -8.67 -0.69
CA ILE A 52 -12.85 -8.22 -2.07
C ILE A 52 -12.78 -9.41 -3.02
N LYS A 53 -13.74 -9.50 -3.95
CA LYS A 53 -13.92 -10.66 -4.84
C LYS A 53 -13.52 -10.35 -6.27
N ASN A 54 -13.17 -11.42 -7.01
CA ASN A 54 -12.91 -11.36 -8.45
C ASN A 54 -14.22 -11.35 -9.23
N ASP A 55 -14.94 -10.26 -9.13
CA ASP A 55 -16.20 -10.04 -9.84
C ASP A 55 -16.39 -8.55 -10.18
N ASP A 56 -17.48 -8.25 -10.87
CA ASP A 56 -17.79 -6.91 -11.35
C ASP A 56 -18.76 -6.16 -10.41
N ASP A 57 -18.78 -6.52 -9.11
CA ASP A 57 -19.57 -5.83 -8.07
C ASP A 57 -18.64 -5.02 -7.14
N ALA A 58 -18.84 -3.70 -7.07
CA ALA A 58 -18.10 -2.82 -6.17
C ALA A 58 -18.73 -2.68 -4.76
N ALA A 59 -19.76 -3.46 -4.45
CA ALA A 59 -20.39 -3.42 -3.14
C ALA A 59 -19.44 -3.93 -2.04
N ASP A 60 -18.57 -4.87 -2.38
CA ASP A 60 -17.53 -5.37 -1.46
C ASP A 60 -16.49 -4.30 -1.10
N VAL A 61 -16.12 -3.41 -2.04
CA VAL A 61 -15.27 -2.24 -1.75
C VAL A 61 -16.02 -1.20 -0.91
N ARG A 62 -17.31 -0.98 -1.20
CA ARG A 62 -18.14 -0.06 -0.40
C ARG A 62 -18.28 -0.49 1.05
N ASP A 63 -18.48 -1.80 1.28
CA ASP A 63 -18.90 -2.36 2.56
C ASP A 63 -17.74 -3.04 3.33
N VAL A 64 -16.50 -3.02 2.81
CA VAL A 64 -15.35 -3.64 3.46
C VAL A 64 -15.21 -3.15 4.91
N ASP A 65 -15.02 -4.10 5.85
CA ASP A 65 -14.76 -3.76 7.25
C ASP A 65 -13.29 -3.37 7.46
N LEU A 66 -13.04 -2.08 7.37
CA LEU A 66 -11.70 -1.53 7.53
C LEU A 66 -11.12 -1.67 8.96
N SER A 67 -11.92 -2.15 9.94
CA SER A 67 -11.42 -2.44 11.28
C SER A 67 -10.63 -3.74 11.37
N THR A 68 -10.76 -4.64 10.38
CA THR A 68 -10.10 -5.95 10.35
C THR A 68 -8.70 -5.93 9.76
N VAL A 69 -8.37 -4.90 8.99
CA VAL A 69 -7.17 -4.86 8.14
C VAL A 69 -5.94 -4.27 8.84
N HIS A 70 -4.76 -4.61 8.33
CA HIS A 70 -4.35 -5.59 7.31
C HIS A 70 -4.01 -6.93 7.95
N PHE A 71 -4.19 -8.03 7.21
CA PHE A 71 -3.68 -9.33 7.67
C PHE A 71 -2.23 -9.52 7.24
N LEU A 72 -1.34 -9.73 8.20
CA LEU A 72 0.12 -9.81 8.02
C LEU A 72 0.62 -11.20 8.35
N SER A 73 1.48 -11.76 7.53
CA SER A 73 2.21 -13.00 7.81
C SER A 73 3.41 -12.70 8.70
N GLY A 74 3.47 -13.40 9.83
CA GLY A 74 4.45 -13.17 10.89
C GLY A 74 3.83 -13.14 12.29
N PRO A 75 4.53 -12.60 13.30
CA PRO A 75 5.91 -12.08 13.23
C PRO A 75 6.96 -13.20 13.11
N VAL A 76 7.98 -12.98 12.30
CA VAL A 76 9.15 -13.88 12.20
C VAL A 76 10.23 -13.38 13.14
N GLY A 77 10.63 -14.23 14.10
CA GLY A 77 11.75 -13.95 14.98
C GLY A 77 13.09 -14.25 14.29
N VAL A 78 14.07 -13.37 14.47
CA VAL A 78 15.42 -13.57 13.98
C VAL A 78 16.36 -13.79 15.15
N GLU A 79 17.01 -14.96 15.23
CA GLU A 79 17.89 -15.33 16.34
C GLU A 79 19.02 -14.30 16.53
N GLY A 80 19.20 -13.85 17.77
CA GLY A 80 20.23 -12.89 18.14
C GLY A 80 20.00 -11.44 17.73
N ALA A 81 18.84 -11.11 17.14
CA ALA A 81 18.46 -9.70 16.95
C ALA A 81 17.98 -9.12 18.28
N GLU A 82 18.51 -7.94 18.65
CA GLU A 82 18.26 -7.27 19.93
C GLU A 82 17.88 -5.80 19.70
N PRO A 83 17.16 -5.16 20.62
CA PRO A 83 16.87 -3.73 20.54
C PRO A 83 18.13 -2.89 20.32
N GLY A 84 18.07 -1.98 19.35
CA GLY A 84 19.21 -1.16 18.92
C GLY A 84 20.00 -1.69 17.72
N ASP A 85 19.73 -2.92 17.30
CA ASP A 85 20.29 -3.49 16.07
C ASP A 85 19.56 -2.95 14.82
N LEU A 86 20.09 -3.28 13.64
CA LEU A 86 19.35 -3.20 12.39
C LEU A 86 19.09 -4.60 11.86
N LEU A 87 17.84 -4.91 11.57
CA LEU A 87 17.48 -6.06 10.75
C LEU A 87 17.64 -5.69 9.29
N VAL A 88 18.45 -6.45 8.56
CA VAL A 88 18.64 -6.29 7.12
C VAL A 88 17.79 -7.34 6.42
N VAL A 89 16.92 -6.91 5.53
CA VAL A 89 16.04 -7.79 4.75
C VAL A 89 16.35 -7.61 3.27
N ASP A 90 16.81 -8.68 2.62
CA ASP A 90 16.91 -8.77 1.18
C ASP A 90 15.59 -9.34 0.63
N LEU A 91 14.88 -8.59 -0.21
CA LEU A 91 13.72 -9.06 -0.94
C LEU A 91 14.20 -9.76 -2.21
N LEU A 92 14.37 -11.09 -2.15
CA LEU A 92 14.98 -11.87 -3.21
C LEU A 92 14.03 -12.08 -4.38
N ASP A 93 12.77 -12.40 -4.09
CA ASP A 93 11.72 -12.58 -5.08
C ASP A 93 10.34 -12.34 -4.46
N ILE A 94 9.38 -11.92 -5.28
CA ILE A 94 8.00 -11.65 -4.86
C ILE A 94 7.07 -12.03 -6.02
N GLY A 95 5.97 -12.69 -5.72
CA GLY A 95 5.02 -13.10 -6.75
C GLY A 95 3.60 -13.26 -6.24
N ALA A 96 2.66 -13.34 -7.18
CA ALA A 96 1.29 -13.74 -6.89
C ALA A 96 1.23 -15.23 -6.53
N LYS A 97 0.20 -15.66 -5.80
CA LYS A 97 -0.06 -17.09 -5.60
C LYS A 97 -0.54 -17.72 -6.91
N ASP A 98 -0.09 -18.95 -7.19
CA ASP A 98 -0.41 -19.68 -8.43
C ASP A 98 -1.92 -19.90 -8.62
N ASP A 99 -2.67 -19.97 -7.53
CA ASP A 99 -4.13 -20.12 -7.53
C ASP A 99 -4.90 -18.80 -7.45
N SER A 100 -4.19 -17.64 -7.53
CA SER A 100 -4.76 -16.30 -7.48
C SER A 100 -3.99 -15.34 -8.38
N LEU A 101 -4.06 -15.57 -9.72
CA LEU A 101 -3.38 -14.75 -10.72
C LEU A 101 -4.21 -13.53 -11.13
N TRP A 102 -4.65 -12.79 -10.13
CA TRP A 102 -5.43 -11.57 -10.29
C TRP A 102 -5.24 -10.64 -9.10
N GLY A 103 -5.61 -9.40 -9.30
CA GLY A 103 -5.64 -8.40 -8.25
C GLY A 103 -6.77 -7.40 -8.47
N PHE A 104 -6.95 -6.51 -7.54
CA PHE A 104 -7.99 -5.48 -7.60
C PHE A 104 -7.43 -4.11 -7.23
N ASN A 105 -8.06 -3.09 -7.75
CA ASN A 105 -7.88 -1.72 -7.34
C ASN A 105 -9.26 -1.11 -7.12
N GLY A 106 -9.36 -0.15 -6.23
CA GLY A 106 -10.60 0.56 -6.02
C GLY A 106 -10.37 1.88 -5.29
N PHE A 107 -11.41 2.63 -5.17
CA PHE A 107 -11.51 3.73 -4.23
C PHE A 107 -12.77 3.55 -3.40
N PHE A 108 -12.61 3.78 -2.11
CA PHE A 108 -13.69 3.59 -1.15
C PHE A 108 -14.75 4.66 -1.32
N SER A 109 -15.96 4.40 -0.81
CA SER A 109 -16.94 5.47 -0.66
C SER A 109 -16.40 6.52 0.33
N LYS A 110 -16.82 7.77 0.14
CA LYS A 110 -16.45 8.89 1.02
C LYS A 110 -16.77 8.60 2.49
N ASN A 111 -17.81 7.81 2.75
CA ASN A 111 -18.26 7.48 4.10
C ASN A 111 -17.55 6.27 4.72
N ASN A 112 -16.77 5.53 3.93
CA ASN A 112 -16.00 4.37 4.37
C ASN A 112 -14.58 4.39 3.81
N GLY A 113 -13.75 5.32 4.26
CA GLY A 113 -12.34 5.41 3.90
C GLY A 113 -12.01 6.49 2.87
N GLY A 114 -12.84 6.67 1.86
CA GLY A 114 -12.62 7.68 0.82
C GLY A 114 -11.41 7.37 -0.08
N GLY A 115 -10.75 8.44 -0.52
CA GLY A 115 -9.56 8.41 -1.37
C GLY A 115 -8.88 9.77 -1.36
N PHE A 116 -7.71 9.89 -1.98
CA PHE A 116 -6.97 11.15 -2.10
C PHE A 116 -7.78 12.26 -2.82
N LEU A 117 -8.65 11.84 -3.76
CA LEU A 117 -9.54 12.71 -4.54
C LEU A 117 -11.02 12.43 -4.23
N THR A 118 -11.35 12.12 -2.97
CA THR A 118 -12.68 11.65 -2.57
C THR A 118 -13.81 12.65 -2.88
N GLU A 119 -13.52 13.96 -2.94
CA GLU A 119 -14.51 14.98 -3.32
C GLU A 119 -14.96 14.86 -4.79
N HIS A 120 -14.08 14.33 -5.64
CA HIS A 120 -14.35 14.07 -7.06
C HIS A 120 -14.89 12.66 -7.31
N PHE A 121 -14.56 11.71 -6.41
CA PHE A 121 -14.92 10.29 -6.51
C PHE A 121 -15.56 9.81 -5.19
N PRO A 122 -16.78 10.25 -4.88
CA PRO A 122 -17.40 10.00 -3.57
C PRO A 122 -17.98 8.59 -3.40
N HIS A 123 -18.09 7.82 -4.46
CA HIS A 123 -18.71 6.49 -4.47
C HIS A 123 -17.67 5.41 -4.66
N ALA A 124 -17.91 4.24 -4.06
CA ALA A 124 -17.02 3.11 -4.21
C ALA A 124 -16.97 2.62 -5.66
N GLN A 125 -15.79 2.37 -6.18
CA GLN A 125 -15.57 1.77 -7.49
C GLN A 125 -14.46 0.73 -7.40
N LYS A 126 -14.47 -0.23 -8.34
CA LYS A 126 -13.53 -1.34 -8.39
C LYS A 126 -13.04 -1.57 -9.80
N SER A 127 -11.79 -1.95 -9.96
CA SER A 127 -11.26 -2.55 -11.18
C SER A 127 -10.54 -3.85 -10.87
N ILE A 128 -10.73 -4.85 -11.71
CA ILE A 128 -10.04 -6.13 -11.63
C ILE A 128 -8.91 -6.17 -12.65
N TRP A 129 -7.78 -6.71 -12.23
CA TRP A 129 -6.55 -6.83 -13.00
C TRP A 129 -6.14 -8.29 -13.09
N ASP A 130 -6.03 -8.79 -14.30
CA ASP A 130 -5.61 -10.16 -14.59
C ASP A 130 -4.10 -10.19 -14.84
N PHE A 131 -3.40 -11.20 -14.28
CA PHE A 131 -1.95 -11.33 -14.40
C PHE A 131 -1.60 -12.32 -15.52
N GLU A 132 -0.77 -11.87 -16.46
CA GLU A 132 -0.26 -12.63 -17.60
C GLU A 132 1.28 -12.70 -17.53
N GLY A 133 1.79 -13.62 -16.72
CA GLY A 133 3.22 -13.68 -16.39
C GLY A 133 3.66 -12.43 -15.63
N MET A 134 4.58 -11.66 -16.19
CA MET A 134 5.05 -10.41 -15.58
C MET A 134 4.16 -9.20 -15.90
N PHE A 135 3.18 -9.34 -16.79
CA PHE A 135 2.31 -8.24 -17.21
C PHE A 135 0.93 -8.33 -16.55
N THR A 136 0.26 -7.19 -16.51
CA THR A 136 -1.13 -7.08 -16.10
C THR A 136 -1.93 -6.25 -17.10
N LYS A 137 -3.24 -6.53 -17.16
CA LYS A 137 -4.25 -5.74 -17.84
C LYS A 137 -5.56 -5.80 -17.06
N SER A 138 -6.41 -4.79 -17.21
CA SER A 138 -7.71 -4.75 -16.57
C SER A 138 -8.83 -5.03 -17.57
N ARG A 139 -9.84 -5.79 -17.14
CA ARG A 139 -11.09 -5.95 -17.89
C ARG A 139 -11.96 -4.70 -17.88
N HIS A 140 -11.72 -3.78 -16.96
CA HIS A 140 -12.49 -2.54 -16.78
C HIS A 140 -11.79 -1.30 -17.35
N ILE A 141 -10.49 -1.42 -17.72
CA ILE A 141 -9.67 -0.30 -18.20
C ILE A 141 -8.95 -0.75 -19.47
N PRO A 142 -9.60 -0.63 -20.63
CA PRO A 142 -9.04 -1.11 -21.90
C PRO A 142 -7.85 -0.25 -22.35
N GLY A 143 -6.99 -0.84 -23.19
CA GLY A 143 -5.87 -0.14 -23.83
C GLY A 143 -4.70 0.18 -22.89
N VAL A 144 -4.63 -0.46 -21.72
CA VAL A 144 -3.52 -0.32 -20.75
C VAL A 144 -2.96 -1.69 -20.44
N ARG A 145 -1.63 -1.84 -20.58
CA ARG A 145 -0.90 -3.05 -20.23
C ARG A 145 0.52 -2.69 -19.79
N PHE A 146 0.96 -3.19 -18.65
CA PHE A 146 2.31 -2.91 -18.14
C PHE A 146 2.86 -4.08 -17.32
N PRO A 147 4.21 -4.18 -17.18
CA PRO A 147 4.83 -5.15 -16.29
C PRO A 147 4.63 -4.73 -14.83
N GLY A 148 4.44 -5.72 -13.96
CA GLY A 148 4.34 -5.50 -12.53
C GLY A 148 5.65 -5.02 -11.91
N LEU A 149 5.55 -4.12 -10.97
CA LEU A 149 6.59 -3.76 -10.03
C LEU A 149 6.16 -4.28 -8.65
N ILE A 150 6.21 -5.62 -8.50
CA ILE A 150 5.66 -6.31 -7.34
C ILE A 150 6.45 -5.98 -6.09
N HIS A 151 5.74 -5.56 -5.03
CA HIS A 151 6.33 -5.16 -3.76
C HIS A 151 5.36 -5.37 -2.60
N PRO A 152 5.83 -5.46 -1.34
CA PRO A 152 4.95 -5.34 -0.19
C PRO A 152 4.60 -3.86 0.05
N GLY A 153 3.33 -3.50 0.13
CA GLY A 153 2.88 -2.22 0.67
C GLY A 153 3.20 -2.13 2.16
N LEU A 154 3.07 -3.28 2.85
CA LEU A 154 3.27 -3.36 4.28
C LEU A 154 4.36 -4.35 4.67
N ILE A 155 5.46 -3.83 5.27
CA ILE A 155 6.55 -4.62 5.85
C ILE A 155 7.18 -3.86 7.03
N GLY A 156 7.38 -4.53 8.17
CA GLY A 156 7.95 -3.87 9.36
C GLY A 156 8.27 -4.84 10.48
N CYS A 157 8.93 -4.33 11.52
CA CYS A 157 9.26 -5.06 12.75
C CYS A 157 8.31 -4.70 13.88
N LEU A 158 8.18 -5.55 14.90
CA LEU A 158 7.37 -5.23 16.08
C LEU A 158 7.91 -3.99 16.82
N PRO A 159 7.03 -3.10 17.34
CA PRO A 159 7.43 -1.99 18.21
C PRO A 159 7.79 -2.49 19.60
N ASP A 160 8.48 -1.66 20.38
CA ASP A 160 8.47 -1.81 21.84
C ASP A 160 7.21 -1.17 22.47
N GLN A 161 6.98 -1.42 23.77
CA GLN A 161 5.80 -0.89 24.48
C GLN A 161 5.78 0.64 24.48
N LYS A 162 6.93 1.28 24.69
CA LYS A 162 7.03 2.73 24.71
C LYS A 162 6.63 3.37 23.38
N MET A 163 7.03 2.75 22.29
CA MET A 163 6.67 3.20 20.95
C MET A 163 5.17 3.01 20.69
N LEU A 164 4.62 1.85 21.07
CA LEU A 164 3.18 1.58 20.98
C LEU A 164 2.34 2.60 21.74
N ASP A 165 2.71 2.91 22.98
CA ASP A 165 2.03 3.90 23.81
C ASP A 165 2.06 5.29 23.16
N MET A 166 3.23 5.69 22.63
CA MET A 166 3.41 6.96 21.93
C MET A 166 2.56 7.04 20.65
N TRP A 167 2.45 5.94 19.90
CA TRP A 167 1.61 5.91 18.71
C TRP A 167 0.12 6.08 19.04
N ASN A 168 -0.35 5.34 20.03
CA ASN A 168 -1.73 5.42 20.47
C ASN A 168 -2.08 6.82 21.01
N GLU A 169 -1.20 7.41 21.80
CA GLU A 169 -1.40 8.77 22.35
C GLU A 169 -1.50 9.82 21.22
N ARG A 170 -0.52 9.87 20.30
CA ARG A 170 -0.51 10.89 19.24
C ARG A 170 -1.66 10.72 18.25
N GLU A 171 -2.10 9.48 17.98
CA GLU A 171 -3.20 9.21 17.04
C GLU A 171 -4.55 9.56 17.68
N VAL A 172 -4.74 9.27 18.96
CA VAL A 172 -5.92 9.71 19.73
C VAL A 172 -6.01 11.24 19.79
N ASP A 173 -4.90 11.92 20.10
CA ASP A 173 -4.84 13.39 20.14
C ASP A 173 -5.15 14.00 18.77
N PHE A 174 -4.61 13.41 17.70
CA PHE A 174 -4.88 13.88 16.33
C PHE A 174 -6.37 13.73 15.97
N ILE A 175 -7.01 12.61 16.28
CA ILE A 175 -8.45 12.40 16.06
C ILE A 175 -9.28 13.41 16.85
N ALA A 176 -8.92 13.65 18.11
CA ALA A 176 -9.62 14.61 18.97
C ALA A 176 -9.52 16.05 18.44
N THR A 177 -8.37 16.44 17.89
CA THR A 177 -8.11 17.80 17.40
C THR A 177 -8.47 18.02 15.94
N GLN A 178 -8.56 16.95 15.12
CA GLN A 178 -8.80 16.99 13.68
C GLN A 178 -9.84 15.94 13.24
N PRO A 179 -11.00 15.85 13.88
CA PRO A 179 -11.94 14.73 13.66
C PRO A 179 -12.46 14.63 12.24
N ASP A 180 -12.59 15.77 11.55
CA ASP A 180 -13.09 15.81 10.15
C ASP A 180 -12.03 15.45 9.10
N ARG A 181 -10.77 15.29 9.51
CA ARG A 181 -9.66 14.96 8.62
C ARG A 181 -9.19 13.52 8.76
N VAL A 182 -9.55 12.88 9.85
CA VAL A 182 -9.10 11.52 10.15
C VAL A 182 -10.10 10.54 9.55
N PRO A 183 -9.74 9.73 8.54
CA PRO A 183 -10.59 8.64 8.11
C PRO A 183 -10.85 7.67 9.26
N PRO A 184 -11.99 6.97 9.30
CA PRO A 184 -12.29 5.97 10.34
C PRO A 184 -11.24 4.88 10.49
N LEU A 185 -10.44 4.64 9.46
CA LEU A 185 -9.33 3.68 9.44
C LEU A 185 -8.26 3.95 10.48
N ALA A 186 -7.97 5.24 10.74
CA ALA A 186 -6.88 5.66 11.62
C ALA A 186 -7.26 5.64 13.10
N ASN A 187 -8.42 5.11 13.43
CA ASN A 187 -8.87 5.03 14.82
C ASN A 187 -7.96 4.14 15.67
N PRO A 188 -7.85 4.43 16.97
CA PRO A 188 -7.12 3.63 17.95
C PRO A 188 -7.57 2.15 17.99
N PRO A 189 -6.95 1.33 18.85
CA PRO A 189 -7.23 -0.11 18.93
C PRO A 189 -8.71 -0.46 18.95
N PHE A 190 -9.08 -1.46 18.16
CA PHE A 190 -10.44 -1.98 18.07
C PHE A 190 -10.46 -3.47 18.41
N ALA A 191 -10.73 -3.77 19.69
CA ALA A 191 -10.56 -5.09 20.27
C ALA A 191 -11.36 -6.20 19.57
N LYS A 192 -12.57 -5.91 19.06
CA LYS A 192 -13.49 -6.91 18.50
C LYS A 192 -12.96 -7.62 17.25
N THR A 193 -12.14 -6.94 16.44
CA THR A 193 -11.60 -7.46 15.19
C THR A 193 -10.12 -7.80 15.29
N THR A 194 -9.57 -7.85 16.50
CA THR A 194 -8.16 -8.18 16.71
C THR A 194 -7.90 -9.67 16.46
N HIS A 195 -6.91 -9.92 15.61
CA HIS A 195 -6.25 -11.21 15.45
C HIS A 195 -4.78 -11.07 15.86
N ALA A 196 -4.38 -11.80 16.88
CA ALA A 196 -3.05 -11.67 17.51
C ALA A 196 -2.20 -12.94 17.34
N GLY A 197 -2.35 -13.64 16.21
CA GLY A 197 -1.60 -14.85 15.92
C GLY A 197 -1.84 -15.93 16.98
N LYS A 198 -0.76 -16.45 17.53
CA LYS A 198 -0.78 -17.52 18.57
C LYS A 198 -1.20 -17.05 19.97
N ALA A 199 -1.46 -15.77 20.18
CA ALA A 199 -1.88 -15.27 21.50
C ALA A 199 -3.27 -15.77 21.87
N THR A 200 -3.43 -16.18 23.14
CA THR A 200 -4.70 -16.68 23.70
C THR A 200 -4.93 -16.10 25.09
N GLY A 201 -6.16 -16.18 25.60
CA GLY A 201 -6.52 -15.77 26.96
C GLY A 201 -6.15 -14.31 27.26
N GLU A 202 -5.65 -14.05 28.47
CA GLU A 202 -5.28 -12.70 28.96
C GLU A 202 -4.30 -11.98 28.04
N LEU A 203 -3.37 -12.70 27.42
CA LEU A 203 -2.41 -12.11 26.46
C LEU A 203 -3.13 -11.57 25.22
N LYS A 204 -4.07 -12.35 24.65
CA LYS A 204 -4.89 -11.88 23.53
C LYS A 204 -5.72 -10.67 23.90
N ASP A 205 -6.32 -10.68 25.10
CA ASP A 205 -7.14 -9.57 25.57
C ASP A 205 -6.31 -8.28 25.76
N LYS A 206 -5.09 -8.40 26.29
CA LYS A 206 -4.13 -7.29 26.38
C LYS A 206 -3.81 -6.73 25.00
N ILE A 207 -3.38 -7.59 24.06
CA ILE A 207 -3.06 -7.17 22.69
C ILE A 207 -4.26 -6.51 22.02
N ALA A 208 -5.46 -7.04 22.24
CA ALA A 208 -6.69 -6.47 21.67
C ALA A 208 -7.03 -5.09 22.20
N ALA A 209 -6.70 -4.83 23.46
CA ALA A 209 -6.93 -3.54 24.10
C ALA A 209 -5.90 -2.47 23.73
N GLU A 210 -4.65 -2.86 23.48
CA GLU A 210 -3.52 -1.94 23.31
C GLU A 210 -2.99 -1.88 21.87
N GLY A 211 -3.17 -2.97 21.07
CA GLY A 211 -2.52 -3.17 19.79
C GLY A 211 -2.89 -2.11 18.75
N ALA A 212 -1.89 -1.42 18.24
CA ALA A 212 -2.07 -0.42 17.20
C ALA A 212 -2.52 -1.06 15.88
N ARG A 213 -3.40 -0.38 15.17
CA ARG A 213 -3.84 -0.82 13.83
C ARG A 213 -2.71 -0.67 12.82
N THR A 214 -2.79 -1.46 11.74
CA THR A 214 -1.71 -1.56 10.75
C THR A 214 -1.77 -0.50 9.66
N VAL A 215 -2.86 0.26 9.57
CA VAL A 215 -3.09 1.24 8.50
C VAL A 215 -2.05 2.37 8.45
N PRO A 216 -1.72 3.09 9.54
CA PRO A 216 -0.71 4.15 9.44
C PRO A 216 0.72 3.61 9.30
N PRO A 217 1.55 4.21 8.44
CA PRO A 217 3.00 4.01 8.50
C PRO A 217 3.58 4.62 9.78
N ARG A 218 4.62 3.98 10.34
CA ARG A 218 5.25 4.43 11.58
C ARG A 218 6.76 4.23 11.56
N GLU A 219 7.44 4.55 12.64
CA GLU A 219 8.90 4.54 12.77
C GLU A 219 9.54 3.16 12.55
N HIS A 220 8.79 2.08 12.74
CA HIS A 220 9.23 0.69 12.57
C HIS A 220 9.09 0.15 11.13
N GLY A 221 8.56 0.96 10.22
CA GLY A 221 8.11 0.54 8.88
C GLY A 221 6.58 0.47 8.82
N GLY A 222 6.04 -0.70 8.56
CA GLY A 222 4.60 -0.93 8.42
C GLY A 222 4.09 -0.54 7.05
N ASN A 223 2.93 0.11 6.99
CA ASN A 223 2.23 0.45 5.76
C ASN A 223 2.79 1.72 5.10
N CYS A 224 3.92 1.56 4.41
CA CYS A 224 4.63 2.68 3.79
C CYS A 224 4.34 2.84 2.29
N ASP A 225 3.80 1.81 1.63
CA ASP A 225 3.38 1.79 0.23
C ASP A 225 4.45 2.30 -0.73
N ILE A 226 5.67 1.78 -0.54
CA ILE A 226 6.84 2.18 -1.33
C ILE A 226 7.03 1.20 -2.49
N LYS A 227 6.57 1.55 -3.69
CA LYS A 227 6.63 0.67 -4.88
C LYS A 227 8.04 0.18 -5.23
N ASP A 228 9.07 0.95 -4.85
CA ASP A 228 10.47 0.61 -5.14
C ASP A 228 11.08 -0.42 -4.17
N LEU A 229 10.31 -0.90 -3.17
CA LEU A 229 10.66 -2.07 -2.35
C LEU A 229 10.39 -3.39 -3.09
N SER A 230 10.69 -3.43 -4.36
CA SER A 230 10.44 -4.55 -5.25
C SER A 230 11.52 -5.64 -5.14
N ARG A 231 11.40 -6.68 -5.97
CA ARG A 231 12.37 -7.76 -6.10
C ARG A 231 13.80 -7.22 -6.25
N GLY A 232 14.73 -7.71 -5.43
CA GLY A 232 16.14 -7.32 -5.43
C GLY A 232 16.46 -6.09 -4.57
N SER A 233 15.48 -5.49 -3.91
CA SER A 233 15.72 -4.41 -2.96
C SER A 233 16.24 -4.94 -1.61
N LYS A 234 16.83 -4.06 -0.82
CA LYS A 234 17.36 -4.35 0.50
C LYS A 234 16.90 -3.29 1.49
N VAL A 235 16.28 -3.71 2.59
CA VAL A 235 15.76 -2.82 3.64
C VAL A 235 16.55 -2.99 4.93
N PHE A 236 16.74 -1.90 5.65
CA PHE A 236 17.35 -1.86 6.97
C PHE A 236 16.33 -1.35 7.98
N PHE A 237 15.77 -2.26 8.77
CA PHE A 237 14.76 -1.93 9.78
C PHE A 237 15.40 -1.71 11.15
N PRO A 238 15.02 -0.67 11.89
CA PRO A 238 15.37 -0.57 13.31
C PRO A 238 14.70 -1.70 14.11
N VAL A 239 15.46 -2.27 15.06
CA VAL A 239 14.98 -3.35 15.93
C VAL A 239 14.63 -2.78 17.30
N TYR A 240 13.40 -3.05 17.77
CA TYR A 240 12.89 -2.53 19.03
C TYR A 240 12.61 -3.61 20.08
N VAL A 241 12.43 -4.87 19.65
CA VAL A 241 12.19 -6.03 20.52
C VAL A 241 13.18 -7.16 20.18
N GLU A 242 13.39 -8.08 21.15
CA GLU A 242 14.16 -9.29 20.89
C GLU A 242 13.58 -10.08 19.71
N GLY A 243 14.44 -10.55 18.81
CA GLY A 243 14.03 -11.24 17.59
C GLY A 243 13.47 -10.33 16.49
N ALA A 244 13.43 -9.01 16.67
CA ALA A 244 12.89 -8.02 15.74
C ALA A 244 11.39 -8.18 15.42
N GLY A 245 10.89 -9.40 15.15
CA GLY A 245 9.49 -9.69 14.83
C GLY A 245 9.04 -9.14 13.48
N LEU A 246 9.71 -9.59 12.40
CA LEU A 246 9.40 -9.15 11.03
C LEU A 246 8.05 -9.68 10.57
N SER A 247 7.21 -8.79 10.05
CA SER A 247 5.93 -9.15 9.42
C SER A 247 5.77 -8.48 8.06
N VAL A 248 5.06 -9.15 7.15
CA VAL A 248 4.82 -8.69 5.79
C VAL A 248 3.39 -9.03 5.36
N GLY A 249 2.80 -8.17 4.53
CA GLY A 249 1.50 -8.38 3.91
C GLY A 249 1.22 -7.29 2.90
N ASP A 250 -0.04 -7.18 2.48
CA ASP A 250 -0.47 -6.10 1.61
C ASP A 250 0.39 -6.03 0.34
N LEU A 251 0.41 -7.14 -0.41
CA LEU A 251 1.23 -7.22 -1.61
C LEU A 251 0.54 -6.54 -2.79
N HIS A 252 1.31 -5.75 -3.48
CA HIS A 252 0.90 -5.01 -4.67
C HIS A 252 1.58 -5.58 -5.92
N PHE A 253 0.82 -5.88 -6.95
CA PHE A 253 1.39 -6.23 -8.26
C PHE A 253 2.04 -5.01 -8.91
N SER A 254 1.45 -3.84 -8.73
CA SER A 254 1.95 -2.54 -9.18
C SER A 254 1.23 -1.42 -8.44
N GLN A 255 1.84 -0.26 -8.37
CA GLN A 255 1.31 0.93 -7.70
C GLN A 255 1.85 2.20 -8.36
N GLY A 256 1.03 3.25 -8.42
CA GLY A 256 1.50 4.62 -8.64
C GLY A 256 1.92 5.29 -7.34
N ASP A 257 2.90 6.19 -7.39
CA ASP A 257 3.34 6.92 -6.20
C ASP A 257 2.18 7.67 -5.53
N GLY A 258 2.11 7.51 -4.20
CA GLY A 258 1.07 8.09 -3.37
C GLY A 258 -0.14 7.19 -3.16
N GLU A 259 -0.22 6.04 -3.85
CA GLU A 259 -1.34 5.08 -3.69
C GLU A 259 -2.71 5.78 -3.66
N ILE A 260 -2.90 6.69 -4.61
CA ILE A 260 -3.88 7.79 -4.53
C ILE A 260 -5.34 7.34 -4.53
N THR A 261 -5.65 6.11 -4.87
CA THR A 261 -7.02 5.57 -4.83
C THR A 261 -7.39 4.94 -3.48
N PHE A 262 -6.45 4.74 -2.58
CA PHE A 262 -6.54 4.22 -1.19
C PHE A 262 -6.79 2.70 -1.05
N CYS A 263 -7.54 2.06 -1.90
CA CYS A 263 -7.45 0.65 -2.25
C CYS A 263 -6.59 0.64 -3.51
N GLY A 264 -5.38 1.17 -3.34
CA GLY A 264 -4.82 2.11 -4.28
C GLY A 264 -3.81 1.54 -5.23
N ALA A 265 -3.30 0.36 -4.95
CA ALA A 265 -2.43 -0.41 -5.82
C ALA A 265 -3.25 -1.43 -6.64
N ILE A 266 -2.57 -2.36 -7.30
CA ILE A 266 -3.18 -3.62 -7.70
C ILE A 266 -2.92 -4.60 -6.56
N GLU A 267 -3.88 -4.70 -5.67
CA GLU A 267 -3.86 -5.50 -4.45
C GLU A 267 -3.92 -6.98 -4.76
N MET A 268 -3.10 -7.81 -4.12
CA MET A 268 -3.07 -9.23 -4.42
C MET A 268 -2.69 -10.11 -3.22
N ALA A 269 -3.11 -11.36 -3.24
CA ALA A 269 -2.51 -12.42 -2.45
C ALA A 269 -1.24 -12.94 -3.14
N GLY A 270 -0.21 -13.26 -2.37
CA GLY A 270 1.05 -13.63 -2.96
C GLY A 270 2.03 -14.29 -2.01
N TRP A 271 3.30 -14.19 -2.34
CA TRP A 271 4.40 -14.70 -1.53
C TRP A 271 5.63 -13.80 -1.66
N VAL A 272 6.44 -13.78 -0.61
CA VAL A 272 7.72 -13.04 -0.55
C VAL A 272 8.83 -14.01 -0.16
N HIS A 273 9.86 -14.09 -0.98
CA HIS A 273 11.12 -14.79 -0.69
C HIS A 273 12.13 -13.78 -0.15
N MET A 274 12.56 -13.98 1.08
CA MET A 274 13.43 -13.04 1.80
C MET A 274 14.67 -13.74 2.34
N ARG A 275 15.73 -12.95 2.58
CA ARG A 275 16.89 -13.32 3.39
C ARG A 275 17.12 -12.26 4.44
N VAL A 276 17.46 -12.69 5.66
CA VAL A 276 17.67 -11.77 6.78
C VAL A 276 19.11 -11.79 7.29
N GLN A 277 19.58 -10.63 7.77
CA GLN A 277 20.86 -10.44 8.45
C GLN A 277 20.70 -9.45 9.61
N VAL A 278 21.64 -9.42 10.54
CA VAL A 278 21.62 -8.49 11.69
C VAL A 278 22.90 -7.66 11.72
N ILE A 279 22.76 -6.35 11.86
CA ILE A 279 23.86 -5.42 12.13
C ILE A 279 23.77 -4.99 13.59
N LYS A 280 24.63 -5.57 14.42
CA LYS A 280 24.66 -5.32 15.87
C LYS A 280 24.95 -3.85 16.19
N GLY A 281 24.07 -3.24 17.01
CA GLY A 281 24.13 -1.83 17.38
C GLY A 281 23.95 -0.86 16.21
N GLY A 282 23.35 -1.32 15.11
CA GLY A 282 23.28 -0.59 13.85
C GLY A 282 22.51 0.71 13.94
N MET A 283 21.45 0.79 14.76
CA MET A 283 20.69 2.02 14.94
C MET A 283 21.59 3.18 15.40
N ALA A 284 22.39 2.96 16.43
CA ALA A 284 23.30 4.00 16.96
C ALA A 284 24.47 4.27 16.00
N LYS A 285 25.04 3.22 15.39
CA LYS A 285 26.18 3.35 14.47
C LYS A 285 25.89 4.23 13.25
N TYR A 286 24.67 4.13 12.72
CA TYR A 286 24.25 4.83 11.49
C TYR A 286 23.25 5.95 11.74
N GLY A 287 22.78 6.16 12.98
CA GLY A 287 21.76 7.17 13.32
C GLY A 287 20.38 6.86 12.71
N ILE A 288 20.08 5.58 12.45
CA ILE A 288 18.85 5.15 11.82
C ILE A 288 17.75 5.05 12.86
N LYS A 289 16.63 5.76 12.61
CA LYS A 289 15.42 5.76 13.46
C LYS A 289 14.19 5.26 12.73
N ASN A 290 14.18 5.38 11.40
CA ASN A 290 13.16 4.87 10.49
C ASN A 290 13.85 3.98 9.46
N PRO A 291 13.15 3.05 8.83
CA PRO A 291 13.73 2.21 7.80
C PRO A 291 14.38 3.03 6.68
N ILE A 292 15.50 2.54 6.18
CA ILE A 292 16.11 3.01 4.95
C ILE A 292 16.25 1.82 4.00
N PHE A 293 16.30 2.06 2.68
CA PHE A 293 16.43 0.96 1.74
C PHE A 293 17.25 1.33 0.51
N LYS A 294 17.73 0.28 -0.15
CA LYS A 294 18.31 0.34 -1.48
C LYS A 294 17.32 -0.26 -2.46
N PRO A 295 16.88 0.48 -3.48
CA PRO A 295 15.96 -0.05 -4.49
C PRO A 295 16.61 -1.17 -5.31
N SER A 296 15.78 -1.91 -6.02
CA SER A 296 16.21 -2.95 -6.93
C SER A 296 17.08 -2.38 -8.06
N PRO A 297 18.18 -3.04 -8.43
CA PRO A 297 18.99 -2.66 -9.61
C PRO A 297 18.28 -3.01 -10.93
N ILE A 298 17.21 -3.81 -10.88
CA ILE A 298 16.45 -4.30 -12.05
C ILE A 298 15.03 -3.76 -12.12
N THR A 299 14.73 -2.69 -11.38
CA THR A 299 13.43 -2.01 -11.45
C THR A 299 13.19 -1.54 -12.89
N PRO A 300 12.04 -1.89 -13.52
CA PRO A 300 11.73 -1.44 -14.85
C PRO A 300 11.58 0.09 -14.86
N ASN A 301 12.41 0.76 -15.64
CA ASN A 301 12.31 2.18 -15.89
C ASN A 301 11.74 2.41 -17.29
N TYR A 302 10.69 3.19 -17.36
CA TYR A 302 10.17 3.71 -18.62
C TYR A 302 11.09 4.81 -19.14
N LYS A 303 11.10 5.05 -20.44
CA LYS A 303 11.91 6.08 -21.08
C LYS A 303 11.09 7.32 -21.41
N ASP A 304 9.83 7.12 -21.75
CA ASP A 304 8.92 8.18 -22.18
C ASP A 304 7.85 8.43 -21.12
N TYR A 305 7.73 9.70 -20.74
CA TYR A 305 6.75 10.15 -19.76
C TYR A 305 6.07 11.44 -20.25
N LEU A 306 4.79 11.55 -19.98
CA LEU A 306 4.12 12.82 -19.86
C LEU A 306 4.16 13.27 -18.40
N ILE A 307 4.63 14.50 -18.18
CA ILE A 307 4.80 15.07 -16.84
C ILE A 307 3.73 16.12 -16.62
N PHE A 308 2.89 15.91 -15.63
CA PHE A 308 1.83 16.82 -15.24
C PHE A 308 2.27 17.61 -14.03
N GLU A 309 2.28 18.94 -14.16
CA GLU A 309 2.57 19.87 -13.08
C GLU A 309 1.32 20.16 -12.26
N GLY A 310 1.52 20.35 -10.96
CA GLY A 310 0.54 20.93 -10.06
C GLY A 310 1.23 21.92 -9.12
N ILE A 311 0.53 23.00 -8.80
CA ILE A 311 0.98 24.01 -7.84
C ILE A 311 0.06 24.03 -6.63
N SER A 312 0.48 24.69 -5.54
CA SER A 312 -0.32 24.75 -4.31
C SER A 312 -1.46 25.78 -4.37
N VAL A 313 -2.20 25.73 -5.48
CA VAL A 313 -3.47 26.45 -5.70
C VAL A 313 -4.53 25.39 -5.97
N ASP A 314 -5.61 25.37 -5.16
CA ASP A 314 -6.66 24.38 -5.31
C ASP A 314 -7.58 24.66 -6.52
N GLU A 315 -8.48 23.74 -6.81
CA GLU A 315 -9.44 23.82 -7.94
C GLU A 315 -10.41 25.01 -7.86
N TYR A 316 -10.48 25.68 -6.72
CA TYR A 316 -11.27 26.91 -6.50
C TYR A 316 -10.44 28.20 -6.64
N GLY A 317 -9.14 28.06 -6.96
CA GLY A 317 -8.21 29.18 -7.11
C GLY A 317 -7.65 29.71 -5.80
N LYS A 318 -7.79 29.00 -4.68
CA LYS A 318 -7.26 29.40 -3.39
C LYS A 318 -5.79 28.98 -3.27
N GLN A 319 -4.93 29.93 -2.93
CA GLN A 319 -3.52 29.70 -2.65
C GLN A 319 -3.36 29.03 -1.26
N HIS A 320 -2.57 27.96 -1.23
CA HIS A 320 -2.09 27.28 -0.01
C HIS A 320 -0.58 27.49 0.11
N TYR A 321 -0.09 27.78 1.31
CA TYR A 321 1.30 28.13 1.53
C TYR A 321 2.22 26.90 1.50
N LEU A 322 3.03 26.79 0.44
CA LEU A 322 4.00 25.70 0.21
C LEU A 322 3.41 24.28 0.42
N ASP A 323 2.13 24.08 0.11
CA ASP A 323 1.41 22.84 0.37
C ASP A 323 1.61 21.85 -0.79
N VAL A 324 2.53 20.89 -0.59
CA VAL A 324 2.85 19.84 -1.56
C VAL A 324 1.67 18.88 -1.78
N HIS A 325 0.85 18.63 -0.75
CA HIS A 325 -0.33 17.78 -0.88
C HIS A 325 -1.34 18.40 -1.87
N VAL A 326 -1.62 19.70 -1.74
CA VAL A 326 -2.49 20.42 -2.70
C VAL A 326 -1.85 20.41 -4.09
N ALA A 327 -0.55 20.67 -4.19
CA ALA A 327 0.15 20.66 -5.48
C ALA A 327 0.05 19.30 -6.17
N TYR A 328 0.26 18.20 -5.47
CA TYR A 328 0.16 16.86 -6.04
C TYR A 328 -1.28 16.49 -6.45
N ARG A 329 -2.29 16.90 -5.67
CA ARG A 329 -3.71 16.77 -6.08
C ARG A 329 -3.99 17.43 -7.43
N GLN A 330 -3.45 18.65 -7.65
CA GLN A 330 -3.63 19.35 -8.92
C GLN A 330 -2.93 18.63 -10.08
N ALA A 331 -1.73 18.11 -9.89
CA ALA A 331 -1.04 17.30 -10.89
C ALA A 331 -1.87 16.07 -11.28
N CYS A 332 -2.46 15.36 -10.30
CA CYS A 332 -3.35 14.22 -10.53
C CYS A 332 -4.61 14.62 -11.32
N LEU A 333 -5.28 15.71 -10.93
CA LEU A 333 -6.49 16.19 -11.61
C LEU A 333 -6.19 16.59 -13.06
N ASN A 334 -5.04 17.22 -13.33
CA ASN A 334 -4.60 17.57 -14.67
C ASN A 334 -4.37 16.31 -15.53
N ALA A 335 -3.74 15.28 -14.98
CA ALA A 335 -3.52 14.01 -15.68
C ALA A 335 -4.85 13.28 -15.96
N ILE A 336 -5.78 13.27 -15.01
CA ILE A 336 -7.12 12.68 -15.19
C ILE A 336 -7.86 13.41 -16.33
N GLU A 337 -7.92 14.72 -16.31
CA GLU A 337 -8.59 15.51 -17.34
C GLU A 337 -7.97 15.25 -18.72
N TYR A 338 -6.64 15.13 -18.80
CA TYR A 338 -5.93 14.81 -20.03
C TYR A 338 -6.36 13.44 -20.60
N LEU A 339 -6.36 12.40 -19.78
CA LEU A 339 -6.71 11.05 -20.20
C LEU A 339 -8.16 10.93 -20.68
N THR A 340 -9.08 11.78 -20.18
CA THR A 340 -10.46 11.79 -20.68
C THR A 340 -10.56 12.14 -22.15
N LYS A 341 -9.59 12.87 -22.71
CA LYS A 341 -9.57 13.27 -24.12
C LYS A 341 -9.37 12.07 -25.07
N PHE A 342 -8.81 10.98 -24.56
CA PHE A 342 -8.60 9.73 -25.30
C PHE A 342 -9.74 8.71 -25.12
N GLY A 343 -10.75 9.05 -24.32
CA GLY A 343 -11.98 8.25 -24.14
C GLY A 343 -12.07 7.51 -22.80
N TYR A 344 -11.09 7.65 -21.91
CA TYR A 344 -11.21 7.13 -20.55
C TYR A 344 -12.28 7.88 -19.76
N THR A 345 -13.03 7.19 -18.93
CA THR A 345 -13.80 7.85 -17.87
C THR A 345 -12.85 8.43 -16.83
N LYS A 346 -13.30 9.40 -16.05
CA LYS A 346 -12.48 9.98 -14.97
C LYS A 346 -12.08 8.91 -13.96
N ALA A 347 -12.95 7.95 -13.68
CA ALA A 347 -12.68 6.84 -12.77
C ALA A 347 -11.59 5.91 -13.31
N GLN A 348 -11.67 5.53 -14.59
CA GLN A 348 -10.61 4.75 -15.23
C GLN A 348 -9.26 5.49 -15.20
N ALA A 349 -9.25 6.79 -15.52
CA ALA A 349 -8.04 7.59 -15.45
C ALA A 349 -7.46 7.64 -14.02
N TYR A 350 -8.30 7.82 -13.00
CA TYR A 350 -7.88 7.81 -11.61
C TYR A 350 -7.32 6.45 -11.18
N SER A 351 -7.96 5.35 -11.58
CA SER A 351 -7.44 3.99 -11.34
C SER A 351 -6.09 3.76 -12.04
N ILE A 352 -5.90 4.22 -13.29
CA ILE A 352 -4.60 4.15 -13.98
C ILE A 352 -3.50 4.83 -13.15
N LEU A 353 -3.75 6.03 -12.62
CA LEU A 353 -2.77 6.75 -11.82
C LEU A 353 -2.43 6.05 -10.50
N GLY A 354 -3.38 5.30 -9.92
CA GLY A 354 -3.14 4.50 -8.71
C GLY A 354 -2.40 3.20 -8.97
N THR A 355 -2.61 2.56 -10.12
CA THR A 355 -2.15 1.18 -10.41
C THR A 355 -0.90 1.09 -11.26
N ALA A 356 -0.75 1.94 -12.27
CA ALA A 356 0.44 1.96 -13.13
C ALA A 356 1.64 2.51 -12.35
N PRO A 357 2.88 2.18 -12.73
CA PRO A 357 4.09 2.65 -12.04
C PRO A 357 4.38 4.13 -12.31
N VAL A 358 3.41 4.98 -12.03
CA VAL A 358 3.48 6.43 -12.05
C VAL A 358 4.47 6.90 -10.99
N GLN A 359 5.22 7.97 -11.29
CA GLN A 359 6.12 8.58 -10.32
C GLN A 359 5.57 9.93 -9.86
N GLY A 360 5.70 10.20 -8.56
CA GLY A 360 5.32 11.46 -7.92
C GLY A 360 6.55 12.15 -7.33
N HIS A 361 6.75 13.43 -7.64
CA HIS A 361 7.89 14.18 -7.14
C HIS A 361 7.48 15.53 -6.54
N SER A 362 8.07 15.86 -5.39
CA SER A 362 8.10 17.21 -4.89
C SER A 362 9.18 17.98 -5.64
N SER A 363 8.80 18.81 -6.61
CA SER A 363 9.73 19.52 -7.51
C SER A 363 10.27 20.79 -6.87
N GLY A 364 9.46 21.53 -6.11
CA GLY A 364 9.88 22.75 -5.44
C GLY A 364 9.03 23.05 -4.20
N VAL A 365 9.70 23.41 -3.10
CA VAL A 365 9.07 23.85 -1.83
C VAL A 365 9.64 25.18 -1.36
N VAL A 366 10.18 25.98 -2.26
CA VAL A 366 10.97 27.18 -1.97
C VAL A 366 10.39 28.45 -2.58
N ASP A 367 9.54 28.34 -3.59
CA ASP A 367 9.05 29.48 -4.38
C ASP A 367 7.77 30.08 -3.78
N ILE A 368 7.94 30.64 -2.59
CA ILE A 368 6.86 31.26 -1.79
C ILE A 368 5.96 32.16 -2.65
N PRO A 369 4.64 32.01 -2.60
CA PRO A 369 3.87 31.18 -1.68
C PRO A 369 3.57 29.76 -2.18
N SER A 370 3.98 29.37 -3.39
CA SER A 370 3.60 28.12 -4.02
C SER A 370 4.65 27.02 -3.88
N ALA A 371 4.19 25.78 -3.65
CA ALA A 371 4.94 24.57 -3.93
C ALA A 371 4.61 24.07 -5.34
N CYS A 372 5.51 23.28 -5.92
CA CYS A 372 5.31 22.55 -7.16
C CYS A 372 5.52 21.04 -6.92
N ALA A 373 4.58 20.23 -7.40
CA ALA A 373 4.72 18.79 -7.50
C ALA A 373 4.46 18.32 -8.93
N THR A 374 5.04 17.20 -9.30
CA THR A 374 4.87 16.62 -10.63
C THR A 374 4.45 15.16 -10.55
N LEU A 375 3.56 14.76 -11.46
CA LEU A 375 3.16 13.38 -11.70
C LEU A 375 3.71 12.96 -13.06
N TRP A 376 4.45 11.87 -13.08
CA TRP A 376 5.11 11.32 -14.26
C TRP A 376 4.37 10.08 -14.72
N LEU A 377 3.58 10.22 -15.79
CA LEU A 377 2.80 9.15 -16.38
C LEU A 377 3.59 8.48 -17.50
N PRO A 378 3.96 7.20 -17.40
CA PRO A 378 4.66 6.51 -18.48
C PRO A 378 3.72 6.33 -19.68
N THR A 379 4.17 6.73 -20.88
CA THR A 379 3.36 6.64 -22.09
C THR A 379 3.35 5.24 -22.69
N GLU A 380 4.37 4.45 -22.40
CA GLU A 380 4.56 3.08 -22.91
C GLU A 380 3.58 2.04 -22.32
N ILE A 381 2.80 2.41 -21.32
CA ILE A 381 1.74 1.53 -20.77
C ILE A 381 0.48 1.49 -21.63
N PHE A 382 0.31 2.46 -22.54
CA PHE A 382 -0.85 2.55 -23.42
C PHE A 382 -0.62 1.83 -24.74
N GLU A 383 -1.63 1.15 -25.25
CA GLU A 383 -1.62 0.47 -26.53
C GLU A 383 -1.76 1.43 -27.73
N PHE A 384 -1.91 2.72 -27.46
CA PHE A 384 -2.02 3.79 -28.44
C PHE A 384 -1.26 5.04 -27.99
N ASP A 385 -0.94 5.91 -28.93
CA ASP A 385 -0.20 7.14 -28.64
C ASP A 385 -1.06 8.17 -27.92
N ILE A 386 -0.61 8.60 -26.75
CA ILE A 386 -1.24 9.64 -25.94
C ILE A 386 -0.49 10.96 -25.98
N ASN A 387 0.57 11.10 -26.79
CA ASN A 387 1.33 12.34 -26.86
C ASN A 387 0.54 13.48 -27.50
N PRO A 388 0.74 14.74 -27.06
CA PRO A 388 0.11 15.89 -27.71
C PRO A 388 0.58 16.05 -29.14
N THR A 389 -0.36 16.18 -30.07
CA THR A 389 -0.07 16.45 -31.49
C THR A 389 -0.84 17.68 -32.01
N ALA A 390 -0.40 18.24 -33.13
CA ALA A 390 -1.10 19.37 -33.76
C ALA A 390 -2.54 19.01 -34.20
N ALA A 391 -2.82 17.75 -34.45
CA ALA A 391 -4.15 17.28 -34.82
C ALA A 391 -5.10 17.17 -33.60
N GLY A 392 -4.56 17.30 -32.40
CA GLY A 392 -5.31 17.08 -31.16
C GLY A 392 -5.47 15.61 -30.78
N PRO A 393 -6.08 15.32 -29.64
CA PRO A 393 -6.29 13.97 -29.15
C PRO A 393 -7.30 13.22 -30.02
N VAL A 394 -7.05 11.92 -30.23
CA VAL A 394 -8.00 11.02 -30.89
C VAL A 394 -8.67 10.17 -29.83
N LYS A 395 -9.98 10.19 -29.81
CA LYS A 395 -10.77 9.37 -28.88
C LYS A 395 -10.65 7.89 -29.32
N MET A 396 -9.82 7.14 -28.60
CA MET A 396 -9.51 5.73 -28.92
C MET A 396 -10.51 4.75 -28.29
N LEU A 397 -11.19 5.17 -27.21
CA LEU A 397 -12.16 4.38 -26.47
C LEU A 397 -13.55 4.98 -26.64
N ASP A 398 -14.56 4.13 -26.79
CA ASP A 398 -15.94 4.51 -27.05
C ASP A 398 -16.80 4.65 -25.78
N GLY A 399 -16.22 4.30 -24.60
CA GLY A 399 -16.92 4.33 -23.31
C GLY A 399 -17.88 3.16 -23.11
N SER A 400 -17.79 2.10 -23.91
CA SER A 400 -18.61 0.88 -23.76
C SER A 400 -18.25 0.06 -22.52
N ILE A 401 -17.03 0.23 -22.01
CA ILE A 401 -16.52 -0.42 -20.80
C ILE A 401 -16.27 0.66 -19.74
N ASP A 402 -16.73 0.42 -18.52
CA ASP A 402 -16.46 1.29 -17.37
C ASP A 402 -16.20 0.46 -16.12
N MET A 403 -15.74 1.11 -15.07
CA MET A 403 -15.53 0.48 -13.76
C MET A 403 -16.87 0.27 -13.05
N PRO A 404 -17.09 -0.91 -12.42
CA PRO A 404 -18.19 -1.11 -11.52
C PRO A 404 -18.24 -0.03 -10.44
N ILE A 405 -19.45 0.48 -10.16
CA ILE A 405 -19.70 1.51 -9.16
C ILE A 405 -20.75 1.04 -8.16
N SER A 406 -20.55 1.32 -6.89
CA SER A 406 -21.53 1.08 -5.84
C SER A 406 -21.79 2.36 -5.05
N TYR A 407 -23.05 2.75 -4.98
CA TYR A 407 -23.51 3.95 -4.27
C TYR A 407 -23.75 3.63 -2.80
N ASP A 408 -23.50 4.60 -1.93
CA ASP A 408 -23.85 4.48 -0.51
C ASP A 408 -25.35 4.22 -0.35
N ILE A 409 -25.68 3.27 0.52
CA ILE A 409 -27.07 3.03 0.90
C ILE A 409 -27.49 4.18 1.81
N VAL A 410 -28.37 5.04 1.32
CA VAL A 410 -29.00 6.08 2.14
C VAL A 410 -29.87 5.36 3.18
N LYS A 411 -29.42 5.35 4.43
CA LYS A 411 -30.17 4.81 5.58
C LYS A 411 -31.16 5.83 6.12
#